data_d760080d2cfe3198d6dde127dea34792
#
_entry.id   d760080d2cfe3198d6dde127dea34792
#
_cell.length_a   1.000
_cell.length_b   1.000
_cell.length_c   1.000
_cell.angle_alpha   90.00
_cell.angle_beta   90.00
_cell.angle_gamma   90.00
#
_symmetry.space_group_name_H-M   'P 1'
#
loop_
_entity.id
_entity.type
_entity.pdbx_description
1 polymer ?
#
loop_
_entity_poly.entity_id
_entity_poly.type
_entity_poly.pdbx_seq_one_letter_code
_entity_poly.pdbx_strand_id
1 'polypeptide(L)'
;MLTTAIVLLQGGMFAQKGKAVAEKDVKVSYVKDFQRQVKDATNVEWYQMDSLTFKAVYLDAERSRQAMVFSNRGTETHYYVDREYYPHAITDTVAHLFPKYSVREVWVRKMRGKMTYQAYIAKMGGFLWWKKEKDSKLVNWEVDGKYINAD
;
A
#
# COMPACT_ATOMS: atom_id res chain seq x y z
N MET A 1 -29.89 -19.19 -9.51
CA MET A 1 -29.49 -17.79 -9.29
C MET A 1 -28.53 -17.78 -8.11
N LEU A 2 -27.21 -17.71 -8.37
CA LEU A 2 -26.19 -17.56 -7.33
C LEU A 2 -25.88 -16.08 -7.19
N THR A 3 -26.30 -15.50 -6.09
CA THR A 3 -25.98 -14.12 -5.72
C THR A 3 -24.55 -14.10 -5.19
N THR A 4 -23.62 -13.66 -5.99
CA THR A 4 -22.22 -13.45 -5.56
C THR A 4 -22.21 -12.26 -4.60
N ALA A 5 -22.08 -12.54 -3.30
CA ALA A 5 -21.87 -11.51 -2.31
C ALA A 5 -20.48 -10.88 -2.53
N ILE A 6 -20.48 -9.67 -3.05
CA ILE A 6 -19.28 -8.81 -3.08
C ILE A 6 -19.04 -8.38 -1.64
N VAL A 7 -18.13 -9.08 -0.96
CA VAL A 7 -17.58 -8.62 0.32
C VAL A 7 -16.68 -7.45 0.01
N LEU A 8 -17.21 -6.25 0.09
CA LEU A 8 -16.42 -5.02 0.13
C LEU A 8 -15.61 -5.03 1.42
N LEU A 9 -14.36 -5.51 1.34
CA LEU A 9 -13.35 -5.27 2.35
C LEU A 9 -13.01 -3.77 2.33
N GLN A 10 -13.81 -2.99 3.07
CA GLN A 10 -13.48 -1.61 3.42
C GLN A 10 -12.36 -1.62 4.47
N GLY A 11 -11.17 -2.01 4.06
CA GLY A 11 -9.94 -1.88 4.84
C GLY A 11 -9.10 -0.79 4.22
N GLY A 12 -8.68 0.19 5.01
CA GLY A 12 -7.94 1.39 4.66
C GLY A 12 -7.04 1.23 3.44
N MET A 13 -7.51 1.74 2.32
CA MET A 13 -6.77 1.68 1.08
C MET A 13 -5.82 2.86 1.01
N PHE A 14 -4.55 2.53 0.93
CA PHE A 14 -3.46 3.34 0.43
C PHE A 14 -3.81 4.74 -0.04
N ALA A 15 -3.08 5.71 0.44
CA ALA A 15 -3.14 7.11 0.04
C ALA A 15 -2.92 7.36 -1.46
N GLN A 16 -2.48 6.39 -2.22
CA GLN A 16 -2.41 6.54 -3.67
C GLN A 16 -3.77 6.20 -4.27
N LYS A 17 -4.45 7.23 -4.73
CA LYS A 17 -5.76 7.19 -5.37
C LYS A 17 -5.70 6.54 -6.77
N GLY A 18 -5.38 5.25 -6.83
CA GLY A 18 -5.51 4.48 -8.06
C GLY A 18 -6.99 4.23 -8.38
N LYS A 19 -7.33 4.22 -9.66
CA LYS A 19 -8.63 3.77 -10.15
C LYS A 19 -8.65 2.24 -10.19
N ALA A 20 -9.61 1.59 -9.54
CA ALA A 20 -9.81 0.16 -9.68
C ALA A 20 -10.11 -0.21 -11.15
N VAL A 21 -9.46 -1.23 -11.66
CA VAL A 21 -9.58 -1.70 -13.04
C VAL A 21 -9.70 -3.22 -13.09
N ALA A 22 -10.35 -3.75 -14.11
CA ALA A 22 -10.36 -5.19 -14.34
C ALA A 22 -8.99 -5.66 -14.87
N GLU A 23 -8.60 -6.91 -14.57
CA GLU A 23 -7.32 -7.47 -15.04
C GLU A 23 -7.13 -7.36 -16.55
N LYS A 24 -8.22 -7.54 -17.34
CA LYS A 24 -8.21 -7.40 -18.79
C LYS A 24 -7.80 -6.01 -19.29
N ASP A 25 -7.95 -4.98 -18.45
CA ASP A 25 -7.61 -3.59 -18.76
C ASP A 25 -6.18 -3.23 -18.34
N VAL A 26 -5.50 -4.17 -17.68
CA VAL A 26 -4.09 -4.05 -17.30
C VAL A 26 -3.20 -4.47 -18.45
N LYS A 27 -2.03 -3.84 -18.58
CA LYS A 27 -1.04 -4.22 -19.59
C LYS A 27 -0.68 -5.70 -19.49
N VAL A 28 -0.84 -6.47 -20.56
CA VAL A 28 -0.66 -7.93 -20.59
C VAL A 28 0.71 -8.37 -20.03
N SER A 29 1.77 -7.61 -20.30
CA SER A 29 3.11 -7.91 -19.75
C SER A 29 3.14 -7.83 -18.22
N TYR A 30 2.42 -6.90 -17.62
CA TYR A 30 2.36 -6.75 -16.16
C TYR A 30 1.59 -7.89 -15.49
N VAL A 31 0.48 -8.30 -16.10
CA VAL A 31 -0.28 -9.47 -15.63
C VAL A 31 0.58 -10.75 -15.68
N LYS A 32 1.28 -10.98 -16.79
CA LYS A 32 2.20 -12.13 -16.95
C LYS A 32 3.36 -12.08 -15.93
N ASP A 33 3.94 -10.91 -15.71
CA ASP A 33 5.00 -10.73 -14.74
C ASP A 33 4.52 -10.98 -13.32
N PHE A 34 3.31 -10.52 -12.97
CA PHE A 34 2.67 -10.81 -11.70
C PHE A 34 2.48 -12.30 -11.50
N GLN A 35 1.81 -12.99 -12.44
CA GLN A 35 1.53 -14.43 -12.38
C GLN A 35 2.80 -15.29 -12.30
N ARG A 36 3.90 -14.84 -12.92
CA ARG A 36 5.19 -15.51 -12.85
C ARG A 36 5.85 -15.38 -11.47
N GLN A 37 5.72 -14.23 -10.84
CA GLN A 37 6.36 -13.92 -9.56
C GLN A 37 5.54 -14.38 -8.35
N VAL A 38 4.21 -14.39 -8.46
CA VAL A 38 3.29 -14.71 -7.36
C VAL A 38 2.35 -15.83 -7.80
N LYS A 39 2.69 -17.06 -7.42
CA LYS A 39 1.93 -18.25 -7.86
C LYS A 39 0.66 -18.50 -7.04
N ASP A 40 0.69 -18.16 -5.75
CA ASP A 40 -0.37 -18.50 -4.80
C ASP A 40 -1.16 -17.28 -4.32
N ALA A 41 -1.21 -16.24 -5.18
CA ALA A 41 -1.97 -15.03 -4.88
C ALA A 41 -3.48 -15.31 -4.86
N THR A 42 -4.15 -14.79 -3.84
CA THR A 42 -5.62 -14.77 -3.75
C THR A 42 -6.13 -13.34 -3.57
N ASN A 43 -7.41 -13.10 -3.87
CA ASN A 43 -8.04 -11.79 -3.73
C ASN A 43 -7.27 -10.67 -4.46
N VAL A 44 -6.86 -10.95 -5.69
CA VAL A 44 -6.07 -9.99 -6.50
C VAL A 44 -6.97 -8.85 -6.98
N GLU A 45 -6.60 -7.64 -6.64
CA GLU A 45 -7.25 -6.40 -7.08
C GLU A 45 -6.26 -5.53 -7.82
N TRP A 46 -6.65 -5.02 -8.99
CA TRP A 46 -5.81 -4.16 -9.80
C TRP A 46 -6.26 -2.70 -9.74
N TYR A 47 -5.27 -1.81 -9.67
CA TYR A 47 -5.46 -0.36 -9.65
C TYR A 47 -4.56 0.30 -10.68
N GLN A 48 -5.13 1.18 -11.50
CA GLN A 48 -4.37 2.08 -12.36
C GLN A 48 -3.99 3.33 -11.57
N MET A 49 -2.71 3.55 -11.38
CA MET A 49 -2.16 4.68 -10.62
C MET A 49 -1.99 5.92 -11.51
N ASP A 50 -1.49 5.71 -12.71
CA ASP A 50 -1.38 6.67 -13.81
C ASP A 50 -1.43 5.92 -15.16
N SER A 51 -1.16 6.61 -16.26
CA SER A 51 -1.23 6.02 -17.61
C SER A 51 -0.30 4.83 -17.84
N LEU A 52 0.78 4.71 -17.09
CA LEU A 52 1.84 3.71 -17.27
C LEU A 52 2.11 2.85 -16.02
N THR A 53 1.49 3.19 -14.90
CA THR A 53 1.72 2.54 -13.61
C THR A 53 0.47 1.82 -13.13
N PHE A 54 0.62 0.54 -12.83
CA PHE A 54 -0.44 -0.32 -12.31
C PHE A 54 0.02 -0.95 -10.99
N LYS A 55 -0.94 -1.20 -10.10
CA LYS A 55 -0.72 -1.82 -8.80
C LYS A 55 -1.64 -3.02 -8.65
N ALA A 56 -1.06 -4.18 -8.35
CA ALA A 56 -1.79 -5.35 -7.88
C ALA A 56 -1.73 -5.41 -6.36
N VAL A 57 -2.86 -5.51 -5.69
CA VAL A 57 -2.98 -5.80 -4.25
C VAL A 57 -3.51 -7.21 -4.11
N TYR A 58 -2.93 -8.03 -3.25
CA TYR A 58 -3.27 -9.43 -3.13
C TYR A 58 -2.96 -9.97 -1.74
N LEU A 59 -3.49 -11.16 -1.43
CA LEU A 59 -3.06 -11.96 -0.29
C LEU A 59 -2.12 -13.06 -0.80
N ASP A 60 -0.99 -13.24 -0.12
CA ASP A 60 -0.06 -14.34 -0.40
C ASP A 60 -0.56 -15.68 0.19
N ALA A 61 0.24 -16.73 0.09
CA ALA A 61 -0.08 -18.06 0.61
C ALA A 61 -0.33 -18.08 2.13
N GLU A 62 0.28 -17.17 2.86
CA GLU A 62 0.15 -17.01 4.32
C GLU A 62 -0.99 -16.05 4.69
N ARG A 63 -1.76 -15.60 3.70
CA ARG A 63 -2.82 -14.60 3.84
C ARG A 63 -2.33 -13.22 4.27
N SER A 64 -1.06 -12.95 4.13
CA SER A 64 -0.49 -11.63 4.36
C SER A 64 -0.77 -10.72 3.18
N ARG A 65 -1.16 -9.48 3.48
CA ARG A 65 -1.48 -8.48 2.47
C ARG A 65 -0.21 -7.94 1.84
N GLN A 66 -0.16 -7.95 0.53
CA GLN A 66 0.97 -7.48 -0.25
C GLN A 66 0.52 -6.67 -1.45
N ALA A 67 1.45 -5.95 -2.05
CA ALA A 67 1.20 -5.30 -3.33
C ALA A 67 2.44 -5.32 -4.23
N MET A 68 2.20 -5.33 -5.54
CA MET A 68 3.24 -5.13 -6.56
C MET A 68 2.85 -3.93 -7.42
N VAL A 69 3.81 -3.05 -7.64
CA VAL A 69 3.66 -1.88 -8.51
C VAL A 69 4.49 -2.09 -9.76
N PHE A 70 3.86 -1.99 -10.91
CA PHE A 70 4.47 -2.16 -12.24
C PHE A 70 4.51 -0.82 -12.95
N SER A 71 5.69 -0.42 -13.40
CA SER A 71 5.89 0.82 -14.15
C SER A 71 6.98 0.64 -15.22
N ASN A 72 7.20 1.66 -16.03
CA ASN A 72 8.33 1.70 -16.96
C ASN A 72 9.71 1.72 -16.28
N ARG A 73 9.76 2.02 -14.95
CA ARG A 73 10.98 2.00 -14.13
C ARG A 73 11.29 0.62 -13.56
N GLY A 74 10.38 -0.33 -13.72
CA GLY A 74 10.47 -1.70 -13.19
C GLY A 74 9.35 -2.03 -12.22
N THR A 75 9.55 -3.14 -11.52
CA THR A 75 8.59 -3.67 -10.54
C THR A 75 9.06 -3.38 -9.12
N GLU A 76 8.13 -2.95 -8.28
CA GLU A 76 8.33 -2.78 -6.85
C GLU A 76 7.44 -3.76 -6.10
N THR A 77 7.95 -4.35 -5.02
CA THR A 77 7.14 -5.18 -4.11
C THR A 77 6.96 -4.44 -2.79
N HIS A 78 5.74 -4.43 -2.29
CA HIS A 78 5.37 -3.81 -1.04
C HIS A 78 4.83 -4.89 -0.09
N TYR A 79 5.46 -5.04 1.07
CA TYR A 79 5.07 -5.96 2.13
C TYR A 79 4.39 -5.18 3.24
N TYR A 80 3.18 -5.54 3.58
CA TYR A 80 2.47 -4.93 4.71
C TYR A 80 3.13 -5.32 6.03
N VAL A 81 3.26 -4.37 6.93
CA VAL A 81 3.73 -4.59 8.29
C VAL A 81 2.54 -4.49 9.24
N ASP A 82 2.31 -5.52 10.05
CA ASP A 82 1.27 -5.49 11.06
C ASP A 82 1.57 -4.45 12.13
N ARG A 83 0.53 -3.83 12.67
CA ARG A 83 0.66 -2.68 13.57
C ARG A 83 1.53 -2.95 14.80
N GLU A 84 1.51 -4.17 15.31
CA GLU A 84 2.31 -4.59 16.45
C GLU A 84 3.81 -4.65 16.17
N TYR A 85 4.19 -4.73 14.87
CA TYR A 85 5.59 -4.78 14.41
C TYR A 85 6.07 -3.45 13.80
N TYR A 86 5.34 -2.35 13.99
CA TYR A 86 5.79 -1.06 13.48
C TYR A 86 7.12 -0.66 14.15
N PRO A 87 8.17 -0.34 13.36
CA PRO A 87 9.42 0.14 13.93
C PRO A 87 9.21 1.40 14.78
N HIS A 88 9.74 1.39 16.00
CA HIS A 88 9.66 2.53 16.92
C HIS A 88 10.20 3.82 16.29
N ALA A 89 11.28 3.73 15.49
CA ALA A 89 11.83 4.87 14.78
C ALA A 89 10.78 5.58 13.89
N ILE A 90 9.84 4.84 13.29
CA ILE A 90 8.76 5.41 12.46
C ILE A 90 7.73 6.11 13.35
N THR A 91 7.25 5.44 14.38
CA THR A 91 6.21 6.00 15.27
C THR A 91 6.71 7.24 16.01
N ASP A 92 7.96 7.22 16.50
CA ASP A 92 8.60 8.33 17.21
C ASP A 92 8.85 9.52 16.26
N THR A 93 9.35 9.26 15.05
CA THR A 93 9.54 10.32 14.03
C THR A 93 8.20 10.97 13.68
N VAL A 94 7.14 10.17 13.47
CA VAL A 94 5.81 10.71 13.16
C VAL A 94 5.28 11.54 14.33
N ALA A 95 5.41 11.06 15.56
CA ALA A 95 4.98 11.80 16.75
C ALA A 95 5.71 13.15 16.90
N HIS A 96 7.01 13.19 16.55
CA HIS A 96 7.83 14.39 16.69
C HIS A 96 7.64 15.38 15.51
N LEU A 97 7.73 14.90 14.27
CA LEU A 97 7.69 15.79 13.08
C LEU A 97 6.27 16.06 12.58
N PHE A 98 5.33 15.18 12.87
CA PHE A 98 3.95 15.25 12.41
C PHE A 98 2.94 15.08 13.56
N PRO A 99 2.97 15.92 14.61
CA PRO A 99 2.22 15.68 15.86
C PRO A 99 0.69 15.65 15.69
N LYS A 100 0.17 16.12 14.54
CA LYS A 100 -1.26 16.09 14.21
C LYS A 100 -1.67 14.88 13.37
N TYR A 101 -0.72 13.98 13.05
CA TYR A 101 -0.96 12.82 12.21
C TYR A 101 -0.84 11.52 13.02
N SER A 102 -1.50 10.49 12.54
CA SER A 102 -1.38 9.14 13.06
C SER A 102 -0.92 8.20 11.97
N VAL A 103 -0.04 7.26 12.31
CA VAL A 103 0.35 6.18 11.41
C VAL A 103 -0.86 5.29 11.13
N ARG A 104 -1.19 5.09 9.87
CA ARG A 104 -2.29 4.25 9.40
C ARG A 104 -1.82 2.91 8.91
N GLU A 105 -0.82 2.93 8.04
CA GLU A 105 -0.23 1.74 7.45
C GLU A 105 1.28 1.92 7.36
N VAL A 106 2.01 0.82 7.51
CA VAL A 106 3.46 0.76 7.25
C VAL A 106 3.71 -0.37 6.27
N TRP A 107 4.58 -0.11 5.31
CA TRP A 107 4.99 -1.05 4.27
C TRP A 107 6.50 -1.09 4.17
N VAL A 108 7.03 -2.27 3.90
CA VAL A 108 8.39 -2.43 3.41
C VAL A 108 8.31 -2.40 1.88
N ARG A 109 8.93 -1.41 1.27
CA ARG A 109 9.04 -1.27 -0.18
C ARG A 109 10.37 -1.84 -0.64
N LYS A 110 10.34 -2.77 -1.58
CA LYS A 110 11.53 -3.36 -2.21
C LYS A 110 11.58 -3.00 -3.69
N MET A 111 12.65 -2.35 -4.12
CA MET A 111 12.89 -1.99 -5.52
C MET A 111 14.36 -2.19 -5.86
N ARG A 112 14.66 -2.99 -6.88
CA ARG A 112 16.03 -3.27 -7.36
C ARG A 112 17.00 -3.66 -6.22
N GLY A 113 16.54 -4.48 -5.29
CA GLY A 113 17.33 -4.93 -4.14
C GLY A 113 17.43 -3.95 -2.97
N LYS A 114 17.07 -2.67 -3.16
CA LYS A 114 16.98 -1.70 -2.08
C LYS A 114 15.63 -1.85 -1.34
N MET A 115 15.67 -1.83 -0.02
CA MET A 115 14.50 -1.86 0.84
C MET A 115 14.38 -0.53 1.60
N THR A 116 13.15 -0.04 1.71
CA THR A 116 12.82 1.16 2.50
C THR A 116 11.50 0.94 3.21
N TYR A 117 11.32 1.58 4.37
CA TYR A 117 9.99 1.68 4.96
C TYR A 117 9.23 2.84 4.33
N GLN A 118 7.94 2.62 4.14
CA GLN A 118 7.00 3.66 3.73
C GLN A 118 5.80 3.61 4.67
N ALA A 119 5.47 4.72 5.29
CA ALA A 119 4.27 4.83 6.13
C ALA A 119 3.27 5.80 5.53
N TYR A 120 2.02 5.37 5.53
CA TYR A 120 0.89 6.24 5.30
C TYR A 120 0.44 6.83 6.62
N ILE A 121 0.50 8.14 6.72
CA ILE A 121 0.05 8.89 7.89
C ILE A 121 -1.12 9.79 7.51
N ALA A 122 -2.08 9.92 8.40
CA ALA A 122 -3.26 10.73 8.14
C ALA A 122 -3.66 11.55 9.36
N LYS A 123 -4.13 12.76 9.10
CA LYS A 123 -4.73 13.65 10.07
C LYS A 123 -6.22 13.39 10.12
N MET A 124 -6.71 12.96 11.27
CA MET A 124 -8.14 12.72 11.47
C MET A 124 -8.84 13.98 11.90
N GLY A 125 -9.98 14.24 11.30
CA GLY A 125 -10.85 15.35 11.69
C GLY A 125 -12.32 14.97 11.61
N GLY A 126 -13.15 15.59 12.47
CA GLY A 126 -14.59 15.37 12.53
C GLY A 126 -15.08 15.18 13.96
N PHE A 127 -16.33 15.54 14.22
CA PHE A 127 -16.98 15.43 15.52
C PHE A 127 -17.60 14.04 15.69
N LEU A 128 -17.23 13.35 16.75
CA LEU A 128 -17.74 12.10 17.36
C LEU A 128 -18.11 10.90 16.48
N TRP A 129 -18.81 11.05 15.35
CA TRP A 129 -19.36 9.91 14.58
C TRP A 129 -18.83 9.78 13.15
N TRP A 130 -18.20 10.86 12.60
CA TRP A 130 -17.74 10.92 11.22
C TRP A 130 -16.26 11.34 11.17
N LYS A 131 -15.37 10.44 11.59
CA LYS A 131 -13.92 10.68 11.45
C LYS A 131 -13.53 10.58 9.98
N LYS A 132 -13.55 11.71 9.29
CA LYS A 132 -13.09 11.83 7.92
C LYS A 132 -11.62 12.19 7.90
N GLU A 133 -10.87 11.48 7.07
CA GLU A 133 -9.48 11.83 6.79
C GLU A 133 -9.46 13.22 6.11
N LYS A 134 -8.70 14.15 6.71
CA LYS A 134 -8.62 15.54 6.22
C LYS A 134 -7.38 15.78 5.38
N ASP A 135 -6.31 15.08 5.69
CA ASP A 135 -5.01 15.28 5.07
C ASP A 135 -4.17 14.01 5.29
N SER A 136 -3.39 13.64 4.31
CA SER A 136 -2.58 12.42 4.35
C SER A 136 -1.25 12.64 3.66
N LYS A 137 -0.22 11.89 4.10
CA LYS A 137 1.13 11.93 3.56
C LYS A 137 1.70 10.54 3.46
N LEU A 138 2.58 10.34 2.49
CA LEU A 138 3.51 9.21 2.44
C LEU A 138 4.85 9.66 3.02
N VAL A 139 5.37 8.91 3.95
CA VAL A 139 6.64 9.21 4.61
C VAL A 139 7.57 8.03 4.45
N ASN A 140 8.82 8.29 4.14
CA ASN A 140 9.81 7.28 3.77
C ASN A 140 10.97 7.27 4.74
N TRP A 141 11.46 6.05 5.07
CA TRP A 141 12.65 5.80 5.89
C TRP A 141 13.56 4.75 5.25
N GLU A 142 14.86 4.85 5.51
CA GLU A 142 15.77 3.73 5.28
C GLU A 142 15.44 2.57 6.25
N VAL A 143 15.94 1.37 5.93
CA VAL A 143 15.67 0.17 6.77
C VAL A 143 16.26 0.30 8.18
N ASP A 144 17.33 1.07 8.34
CA ASP A 144 17.93 1.39 9.65
C ASP A 144 17.13 2.39 10.48
N GLY A 145 16.01 2.88 9.98
CA GLY A 145 15.13 3.82 10.65
C GLY A 145 15.45 5.31 10.39
N LYS A 146 16.42 5.60 9.54
CA LYS A 146 16.74 6.99 9.17
C LYS A 146 15.63 7.59 8.31
N TYR A 147 15.08 8.71 8.72
CA TYR A 147 14.09 9.47 7.97
C TYR A 147 14.66 9.99 6.64
N ILE A 148 13.91 9.86 5.57
CA ILE A 148 14.29 10.34 4.23
C ILE A 148 13.50 11.59 3.88
N ASN A 149 12.17 11.47 3.70
CA ASN A 149 11.28 12.56 3.30
C ASN A 149 9.80 12.23 3.55
N ALA A 150 8.96 13.23 3.38
CA ALA A 150 7.51 13.07 3.24
C ALA A 150 7.07 13.69 1.90
N ASP A 151 6.13 12.98 1.22
CA ASP A 151 5.47 13.40 -0.01
C ASP A 151 4.02 13.82 0.26
#